data_02c34ce224a60ca10e5675cb6a826083
#
_entry.id   02c34ce224a60ca10e5675cb6a826083
#
_cell.length_a   1.000
_cell.length_b   1.000
_cell.length_c   1.000
_cell.angle_alpha   90.00
_cell.angle_beta   90.00
_cell.angle_gamma   90.00
#
_symmetry.space_group_name_H-M   'P 1'
#
loop_
_entity.id
_entity.type
_entity.pdbx_description
1 polymer ?
#
loop_
_entity_poly.entity_id
_entity_poly.type
_entity_poly.pdbx_seq_one_letter_code
_entity_poly.pdbx_strand_id
1 'polypeptide(L)'
;MDSLQRLQPKPVLVFMYADWCVYCKQMRYTTFRNKKLIDLLNKQFYVISFNGEQQTDVYFRGKKFVFIPTGKGTGYHEILFALGMPHQEIGYPSTSFLRPDLSVIDNASGYFSANELLAAIRKIVQ
;
A
#
# COMPACT_ATOMS: atom_id res chain seq x y z
N MET A 1 -11.54 -5.33 -6.57
CA MET A 1 -10.72 -4.30 -7.24
C MET A 1 -10.85 -4.32 -8.75
N ASP A 2 -10.76 -5.48 -9.40
CA ASP A 2 -10.85 -5.56 -10.87
C ASP A 2 -12.15 -5.00 -11.41
N SER A 3 -13.29 -5.29 -10.77
CA SER A 3 -14.58 -4.77 -11.20
C SER A 3 -14.65 -3.24 -11.13
N LEU A 4 -14.08 -2.64 -10.08
CA LEU A 4 -14.02 -1.19 -9.93
C LEU A 4 -13.14 -0.56 -11.01
N GLN A 5 -12.01 -1.17 -11.33
CA GLN A 5 -11.10 -0.67 -12.36
C GLN A 5 -11.71 -0.72 -13.75
N ARG A 6 -12.55 -1.72 -14.03
CA ARG A 6 -13.27 -1.80 -15.31
C ARG A 6 -14.31 -0.68 -15.48
N LEU A 7 -14.99 -0.33 -14.39
CA LEU A 7 -16.03 0.69 -14.39
C LEU A 7 -15.43 2.10 -14.37
N GLN A 8 -14.42 2.32 -13.55
CA GLN A 8 -13.75 3.61 -13.41
C GLN A 8 -12.27 3.39 -13.10
N PRO A 9 -11.40 3.38 -14.11
CA PRO A 9 -9.96 3.17 -13.90
C PRO A 9 -9.36 4.29 -13.05
N LYS A 10 -8.63 3.91 -12.01
CA LYS A 10 -7.90 4.83 -11.15
C LYS A 10 -6.60 4.17 -10.69
N PRO A 11 -5.54 4.96 -10.46
CA PRO A 11 -4.37 4.42 -9.76
C PRO A 11 -4.71 4.00 -8.35
N VAL A 12 -3.88 3.15 -7.78
CA VAL A 12 -4.10 2.57 -6.45
C VAL A 12 -2.95 2.99 -5.54
N LEU A 13 -3.29 3.44 -4.34
CA LEU A 13 -2.34 3.62 -3.25
C LEU A 13 -2.48 2.45 -2.28
N VAL A 14 -1.39 1.74 -2.04
CA VAL A 14 -1.37 0.62 -1.09
C VAL A 14 -0.51 1.01 0.10
N PHE A 15 -1.14 1.08 1.27
CA PHE A 15 -0.44 1.34 2.53
C PHE A 15 -0.21 0.01 3.24
N MET A 16 1.06 -0.41 3.31
CA MET A 16 1.45 -1.67 3.94
C MET A 16 1.96 -1.41 5.35
N TYR A 17 1.40 -2.10 6.32
CA TYR A 17 1.67 -1.86 7.74
C TYR A 17 1.78 -3.17 8.51
N ALA A 18 2.21 -3.05 9.78
CA ALA A 18 2.13 -4.12 10.77
C ALA A 18 1.51 -3.54 12.05
N ASP A 19 0.88 -4.40 12.84
CA ASP A 19 0.14 -3.94 14.03
C ASP A 19 1.04 -3.32 15.09
N TRP A 20 2.31 -3.76 15.19
CA TRP A 20 3.27 -3.26 16.15
C TRP A 20 4.00 -1.99 15.68
N CYS A 21 3.78 -1.54 14.47
CA CYS A 21 4.54 -0.47 13.85
C CYS A 21 4.11 0.92 14.34
N VAL A 22 4.97 1.60 15.10
CA VAL A 22 4.70 2.92 15.66
C VAL A 22 4.54 3.96 14.54
N TYR A 23 5.43 3.97 13.56
CA TYR A 23 5.38 4.92 12.44
C TYR A 23 4.16 4.70 11.54
N CYS A 24 3.68 3.46 11.44
CA CYS A 24 2.42 3.19 10.74
C CYS A 24 1.25 3.87 11.44
N LYS A 25 1.20 3.77 12.77
CA LYS A 25 0.17 4.42 13.56
C LYS A 25 0.26 5.94 13.45
N GLN A 26 1.47 6.50 13.46
CA GLN A 26 1.67 7.94 13.27
C GLN A 26 1.15 8.40 11.92
N MET A 27 1.43 7.67 10.84
CA MET A 27 0.90 8.03 9.51
C MET A 27 -0.62 8.02 9.49
N ARG A 28 -1.25 7.04 10.13
CA ARG A 28 -2.72 6.98 10.20
C ARG A 28 -3.30 8.18 10.94
N TYR A 29 -2.66 8.61 12.02
CA TYR A 29 -3.19 9.68 12.85
C TYR A 29 -2.80 11.08 12.38
N THR A 30 -1.85 11.21 11.47
CA THR A 30 -1.40 12.51 10.94
C THR A 30 -1.60 12.59 9.43
N THR A 31 -0.80 11.86 8.67
CA THR A 31 -0.78 11.91 7.21
C THR A 31 -2.16 11.61 6.61
N PHE A 32 -2.77 10.50 7.00
CA PHE A 32 -4.05 10.05 6.45
C PHE A 32 -5.26 10.71 7.10
N ARG A 33 -5.05 11.70 7.96
CA ARG A 33 -6.10 12.59 8.47
C ARG A 33 -6.08 13.98 7.82
N ASN A 34 -5.09 14.24 6.99
CA ASN A 34 -4.99 15.51 6.30
C ASN A 34 -6.14 15.61 5.28
N LYS A 35 -6.96 16.67 5.43
CA LYS A 35 -8.16 16.81 4.60
C LYS A 35 -7.84 16.93 3.12
N LYS A 36 -6.81 17.68 2.77
CA LYS A 36 -6.40 17.89 1.38
C LYS A 36 -6.00 16.57 0.73
N LEU A 37 -5.24 15.75 1.45
CA LEU A 37 -4.82 14.43 0.98
C LEU A 37 -6.03 13.50 0.86
N ILE A 38 -6.91 13.47 1.86
CA ILE A 38 -8.11 12.65 1.84
C ILE A 38 -8.99 12.98 0.64
N ASP A 39 -9.23 14.26 0.40
CA ASP A 39 -10.07 14.70 -0.72
C ASP A 39 -9.49 14.27 -2.07
N LEU A 40 -8.17 14.41 -2.23
CA LEU A 40 -7.48 14.01 -3.45
C LEU A 40 -7.56 12.49 -3.67
N LEU A 41 -7.27 11.71 -2.62
CA LEU A 41 -7.30 10.25 -2.69
C LEU A 41 -8.70 9.74 -2.99
N ASN A 42 -9.73 10.32 -2.36
CA ASN A 42 -11.11 9.90 -2.60
C ASN A 42 -11.56 10.14 -4.04
N LYS A 43 -11.04 11.20 -4.66
CA LYS A 43 -11.42 11.54 -6.05
C LYS A 43 -10.64 10.76 -7.09
N GLN A 44 -9.34 10.56 -6.88
CA GLN A 44 -8.44 10.13 -7.94
C GLN A 44 -7.78 8.78 -7.72
N PHE A 45 -7.95 8.16 -6.56
CA PHE A 45 -7.29 6.91 -6.22
C PHE A 45 -8.25 5.90 -5.61
N TYR A 46 -7.89 4.63 -5.74
CA TYR A 46 -8.38 3.59 -4.83
C TYR A 46 -7.31 3.41 -3.76
N VAL A 47 -7.74 3.35 -2.50
CA VAL A 47 -6.82 3.23 -1.36
C VAL A 47 -7.02 1.88 -0.69
N ILE A 48 -5.92 1.15 -0.51
CA ILE A 48 -5.92 -0.15 0.14
C ILE A 48 -4.93 -0.11 1.30
N SER A 49 -5.39 -0.52 2.48
CA SER A 49 -4.52 -0.80 3.63
C SER A 49 -4.30 -2.30 3.70
N PHE A 50 -3.04 -2.71 3.79
CA PHE A 50 -2.69 -4.12 3.83
C PHE A 50 -1.78 -4.41 5.03
N ASN A 51 -2.24 -5.29 5.93
CA ASN A 51 -1.40 -5.77 7.03
C ASN A 51 -0.42 -6.80 6.46
N GLY A 52 0.88 -6.46 6.46
CA GLY A 52 1.91 -7.32 5.90
C GLY A 52 2.13 -8.63 6.65
N GLU A 53 1.53 -8.78 7.82
CA GLU A 53 1.65 -10.00 8.63
C GLU A 53 0.35 -10.79 8.72
N GLN A 54 -0.67 -10.44 7.91
CA GLN A 54 -1.90 -11.22 7.89
C GLN A 54 -1.65 -12.61 7.31
N GLN A 55 -2.44 -13.58 7.77
CA GLN A 55 -2.22 -14.98 7.41
C GLN A 55 -3.18 -15.52 6.36
N THR A 56 -4.16 -14.71 5.94
CA THR A 56 -5.15 -15.12 4.94
C THR A 56 -4.53 -15.13 3.54
N ASP A 57 -4.81 -16.17 2.76
CA ASP A 57 -4.38 -16.23 1.37
C ASP A 57 -5.01 -15.08 0.57
N VAL A 58 -4.24 -14.50 -0.34
CA VAL A 58 -4.70 -13.39 -1.18
C VAL A 58 -4.46 -13.72 -2.65
N TYR A 59 -5.46 -13.46 -3.48
CA TYR A 59 -5.35 -13.61 -4.93
C TYR A 59 -5.14 -12.22 -5.54
N PHE A 60 -4.08 -12.10 -6.34
CA PHE A 60 -3.71 -10.83 -6.94
C PHE A 60 -3.16 -11.08 -8.34
N ARG A 61 -3.77 -10.43 -9.34
CA ARG A 61 -3.42 -10.57 -10.76
C ARG A 61 -3.41 -12.04 -11.21
N GLY A 62 -4.40 -12.80 -10.73
CA GLY A 62 -4.56 -14.21 -11.11
C GLY A 62 -3.63 -15.18 -10.40
N LYS A 63 -2.83 -14.72 -9.46
CA LYS A 63 -1.89 -15.57 -8.72
C LYS A 63 -2.24 -15.58 -7.23
N LYS A 64 -2.08 -16.74 -6.60
CA LYS A 64 -2.30 -16.90 -5.16
C LYS A 64 -1.02 -16.56 -4.39
N PHE A 65 -1.15 -15.73 -3.37
CA PHE A 65 -0.06 -15.38 -2.45
C PHE A 65 -0.43 -15.83 -1.04
N VAL A 66 0.56 -16.29 -0.28
CA VAL A 66 0.34 -16.87 1.03
C VAL A 66 1.25 -16.22 2.07
N PHE A 67 0.88 -16.42 3.34
CA PHE A 67 1.73 -16.01 4.47
C PHE A 67 2.93 -16.95 4.57
N ILE A 68 4.11 -16.38 4.79
CA ILE A 68 5.37 -17.13 4.95
C ILE A 68 5.82 -17.02 6.41
N PRO A 69 5.71 -18.07 7.20
CA PRO A 69 6.20 -18.05 8.58
C PRO A 69 7.72 -18.04 8.61
N THR A 70 8.31 -17.23 9.49
CA THR A 70 9.75 -17.13 9.68
C THR A 70 10.22 -17.59 11.05
N GLY A 71 9.27 -17.98 11.91
CA GLY A 71 9.52 -18.43 13.26
C GLY A 71 8.21 -18.49 14.02
N LYS A 72 8.28 -18.77 15.31
CA LYS A 72 7.08 -18.83 16.15
C LYS A 72 6.51 -17.40 16.31
N GLY A 73 5.30 -17.20 15.80
CA GLY A 73 4.61 -15.93 15.91
C GLY A 73 5.16 -14.82 15.00
N THR A 74 6.04 -15.16 14.06
CA THR A 74 6.61 -14.20 13.10
C THR A 74 6.42 -14.66 11.67
N GLY A 75 6.45 -13.70 10.75
CA GLY A 75 6.34 -13.99 9.32
C GLY A 75 5.91 -12.77 8.54
N TYR A 76 5.71 -12.97 7.26
CA TYR A 76 5.27 -11.93 6.34
C TYR A 76 4.41 -12.52 5.24
N HIS A 77 3.59 -11.69 4.61
CA HIS A 77 2.82 -12.12 3.45
C HIS A 77 3.65 -11.94 2.19
N GLU A 78 3.73 -12.96 1.35
CA GLU A 78 4.57 -12.89 0.15
C GLU A 78 4.08 -11.88 -0.89
N ILE A 79 2.79 -11.45 -0.82
CA ILE A 79 2.24 -10.45 -1.72
C ILE A 79 2.92 -9.07 -1.57
N LEU A 80 3.58 -8.81 -0.44
CA LEU A 80 4.24 -7.52 -0.22
C LEU A 80 5.19 -7.16 -1.35
N PHE A 81 5.92 -8.14 -1.87
CA PHE A 81 6.88 -7.90 -2.95
C PHE A 81 6.16 -7.66 -4.28
N ALA A 82 5.06 -8.33 -4.52
CA ALA A 82 4.24 -8.09 -5.71
C ALA A 82 3.58 -6.71 -5.68
N LEU A 83 3.37 -6.15 -4.48
CA LEU A 83 2.80 -4.82 -4.29
C LEU A 83 3.87 -3.72 -4.33
N GLY A 84 5.13 -4.05 -4.55
CA GLY A 84 6.18 -3.08 -4.74
C GLY A 84 7.24 -3.00 -3.66
N MET A 85 7.05 -3.67 -2.52
CA MET A 85 8.08 -3.69 -1.48
C MET A 85 9.35 -4.36 -2.02
N PRO A 86 10.56 -3.80 -1.78
CA PRO A 86 11.78 -4.42 -2.27
C PRO A 86 11.94 -5.85 -1.78
N HIS A 87 12.38 -6.74 -2.66
CA HIS A 87 12.45 -8.16 -2.36
C HIS A 87 13.37 -8.42 -1.17
N GLN A 88 12.86 -9.13 -0.15
CA GLN A 88 13.55 -9.46 1.09
C GLN A 88 13.97 -8.24 1.95
N GLU A 89 13.47 -7.04 1.63
CA GLU A 89 13.71 -5.86 2.44
C GLU A 89 12.41 -5.43 3.12
N ILE A 90 11.92 -6.27 4.00
CA ILE A 90 10.63 -6.04 4.65
C ILE A 90 10.75 -4.89 5.64
N GLY A 91 9.94 -3.87 5.45
CA GLY A 91 9.90 -2.71 6.34
C GLY A 91 8.55 -2.04 6.32
N TYR A 92 8.14 -1.49 7.45
CA TYR A 92 6.87 -0.81 7.61
C TYR A 92 7.07 0.57 8.23
N PRO A 93 6.27 1.56 7.87
CA PRO A 93 5.25 1.51 6.82
C PRO A 93 5.91 1.51 5.44
N SER A 94 5.19 1.00 4.45
CA SER A 94 5.61 1.06 3.06
C SER A 94 4.41 1.45 2.22
N THR A 95 4.60 2.41 1.32
CA THR A 95 3.53 2.93 0.48
C THR A 95 3.86 2.68 -0.98
N SER A 96 2.98 1.98 -1.67
CA SER A 96 3.14 1.73 -3.10
C SER A 96 2.06 2.41 -3.90
N PHE A 97 2.42 2.80 -5.13
CA PHE A 97 1.48 3.31 -6.11
C PHE A 97 1.42 2.34 -7.27
N LEU A 98 0.21 1.96 -7.64
CA LEU A 98 -0.04 1.02 -8.74
C LEU A 98 -0.84 1.72 -9.83
N ARG A 99 -0.64 1.27 -11.08
CA ARG A 99 -1.47 1.68 -12.21
C ARG A 99 -2.85 1.02 -12.10
N PRO A 100 -3.82 1.48 -12.88
CA PRO A 100 -5.14 0.80 -12.89
C PRO A 100 -5.06 -0.69 -13.22
N ASP A 101 -4.07 -1.12 -13.99
CA ASP A 101 -3.86 -2.54 -14.28
C ASP A 101 -3.15 -3.29 -13.15
N LEU A 102 -2.87 -2.61 -12.03
CA LEU A 102 -2.23 -3.11 -10.82
C LEU A 102 -0.73 -3.35 -10.94
N SER A 103 -0.09 -2.89 -12.03
CA SER A 103 1.37 -2.90 -12.11
C SER A 103 1.94 -1.77 -11.24
N VAL A 104 3.12 -2.01 -10.66
CA VAL A 104 3.73 -1.07 -9.72
C VAL A 104 4.32 0.14 -10.45
N ILE A 105 3.94 1.35 -10.00
CA ILE A 105 4.56 2.59 -10.45
C ILE A 105 5.78 2.89 -9.59
N ASP A 106 5.61 2.88 -8.27
CA ASP A 106 6.66 3.27 -7.33
C ASP A 106 6.36 2.72 -5.95
N ASN A 107 7.40 2.66 -5.12
CA ASN A 107 7.31 2.25 -3.72
C ASN A 107 8.17 3.17 -2.88
N ALA A 108 7.67 3.58 -1.74
CA ALA A 108 8.39 4.42 -0.80
C ALA A 108 8.31 3.81 0.60
N SER A 109 9.47 3.60 1.20
CA SER A 109 9.60 3.00 2.53
C SER A 109 9.68 4.07 3.60
N GLY A 110 9.00 3.87 4.71
CA GLY A 110 9.06 4.75 5.88
C GLY A 110 7.89 5.71 6.00
N TYR A 111 8.01 6.58 6.99
CA TYR A 111 6.98 7.59 7.28
C TYR A 111 7.06 8.74 6.28
N PHE A 112 5.90 9.11 5.74
CA PHE A 112 5.76 10.28 4.86
C PHE A 112 4.68 11.20 5.41
N SER A 113 4.98 12.50 5.41
CA SER A 113 3.98 13.52 5.76
C SER A 113 2.94 13.65 4.65
N ALA A 114 1.83 14.31 4.96
CA ALA A 114 0.81 14.59 3.95
C ALA A 114 1.38 15.39 2.78
N ASN A 115 2.23 16.37 3.05
CA ASN A 115 2.84 17.19 1.99
C ASN A 115 3.76 16.36 1.10
N GLU A 116 4.51 15.44 1.68
CA GLU A 116 5.37 14.55 0.92
C GLU A 116 4.57 13.61 0.02
N LEU A 117 3.48 13.03 0.53
CA LEU A 117 2.61 12.19 -0.28
C LEU A 117 1.89 13.00 -1.38
N LEU A 118 1.43 14.20 -1.08
CA LEU A 118 0.83 15.08 -2.07
C LEU A 118 1.81 15.38 -3.22
N ALA A 119 3.07 15.63 -2.89
CA ALA A 119 4.10 15.87 -3.91
C ALA A 119 4.33 14.63 -4.78
N ALA A 120 4.39 13.45 -4.18
CA ALA A 120 4.54 12.19 -4.91
C ALA A 120 3.35 11.93 -5.84
N ILE A 121 2.14 12.16 -5.34
CA ILE A 121 0.91 11.96 -6.10
C ILE A 121 0.86 12.88 -7.32
N ARG A 122 1.28 14.14 -7.18
CA ARG A 122 1.30 15.08 -8.31
C ARG A 122 2.17 14.59 -9.46
N LYS A 123 3.26 13.91 -9.16
CA LYS A 123 4.12 13.32 -10.20
C LYS A 123 3.44 12.15 -10.90
N ILE A 124 2.61 11.41 -10.19
CA ILE A 124 1.93 10.23 -10.72
C ILE A 124 0.75 10.60 -11.61
N VAL A 125 -0.02 11.62 -11.24
CA VAL A 125 -1.25 11.99 -11.94
C VAL A 125 -1.06 13.04 -13.03
N GLN A 126 0.15 13.48 -13.27
CA GLN A 126 0.44 14.39 -14.37
C GLN A 126 0.35 13.73 -15.73
#